data_26ecdb674293bbff3b79ece86a3758ee
#
_entry.id   26ecdb674293bbff3b79ece86a3758ee
#
_cell.length_a   1.000
_cell.length_b   1.000
_cell.length_c   1.000
_cell.angle_alpha   90.00
_cell.angle_beta   90.00
_cell.angle_gamma   90.00
#
_symmetry.space_group_name_H-M   'P 1'
#
loop_
_entity.id
_entity.type
_entity.pdbx_description
1 polymer ?
#
loop_
_entity_poly.entity_id
_entity_poly.type
_entity_poly.pdbx_seq_one_letter_code
_entity_poly.pdbx_strand_id
1 'polypeptide(L)'
;MAPSLPASLDLSGRTALVTGAGSRTGIGMACARLLAACGARVVVAATTDRVYDRVAELTAAGHPAAGVVADLTTPEGADAVVAAALDLGNGLDVLVNNAGMVATAAGGDHLEGDLLGTTPERWTASLARNLDTAYLTTRAALPYLRASGHGRVVMVTSVTGAAMAMRGEVAYAAAKAGLVGLTRALAVDEARHGLTVNAVAPGWISTGSQTAAEAREGLATPVRRSGTAEEVAAAVLFLASPGAAYVTGQVVVVDGGNAVAEERVVG
;
A
#
# COMPACT_ATOMS: atom_id res chain seq x y z
N MET A 1 -33.31 4.90 -5.65
CA MET A 1 -32.02 5.62 -5.78
C MET A 1 -31.02 4.91 -4.89
N ALA A 2 -29.87 4.51 -5.41
CA ALA A 2 -28.78 4.08 -4.55
C ALA A 2 -28.38 5.26 -3.64
N PRO A 3 -28.05 5.02 -2.36
CA PRO A 3 -27.60 6.09 -1.46
C PRO A 3 -26.35 6.75 -2.05
N SER A 4 -26.34 8.09 -2.13
CA SER A 4 -25.15 8.84 -2.55
C SER A 4 -24.05 8.67 -1.49
N LEU A 5 -22.80 8.54 -1.94
CA LEU A 5 -21.65 8.52 -1.04
C LEU A 5 -21.59 9.83 -0.23
N PRO A 6 -21.20 9.78 1.05
CA PRO A 6 -20.86 10.99 1.78
C PRO A 6 -19.76 11.78 1.06
N ALA A 7 -19.89 13.10 0.97
CA ALA A 7 -18.90 13.95 0.31
C ALA A 7 -17.47 13.78 0.86
N SER A 8 -17.36 13.37 2.13
CA SER A 8 -16.08 13.07 2.78
C SER A 8 -15.37 11.84 2.23
N LEU A 9 -16.07 10.95 1.50
CA LEU A 9 -15.51 9.73 0.89
C LEU A 9 -15.62 9.74 -0.63
N ASP A 10 -16.23 10.77 -1.23
CA ASP A 10 -16.42 10.86 -2.67
C ASP A 10 -15.09 11.17 -3.39
N LEU A 11 -14.69 10.27 -4.29
CA LEU A 11 -13.51 10.38 -5.13
C LEU A 11 -13.86 10.58 -6.61
N SER A 12 -15.12 10.97 -6.90
CA SER A 12 -15.57 11.23 -8.27
C SER A 12 -14.69 12.28 -8.96
N GLY A 13 -14.27 11.96 -10.18
CA GLY A 13 -13.37 12.81 -10.97
C GLY A 13 -11.89 12.67 -10.61
N ARG A 14 -11.52 11.96 -9.55
CA ARG A 14 -10.13 11.75 -9.13
C ARG A 14 -9.49 10.54 -9.80
N THR A 15 -8.18 10.59 -9.93
CA THR A 15 -7.37 9.47 -10.43
C THR A 15 -6.50 8.92 -9.31
N ALA A 16 -6.56 7.61 -9.11
CA ALA A 16 -5.77 6.89 -8.13
C ALA A 16 -4.80 5.91 -8.79
N LEU A 17 -3.55 5.88 -8.34
CA LEU A 17 -2.55 4.87 -8.70
C LEU A 17 -2.33 3.95 -7.49
N VAL A 18 -2.49 2.64 -7.69
CA VAL A 18 -2.26 1.63 -6.66
C VAL A 18 -1.17 0.65 -7.11
N THR A 19 -0.06 0.65 -6.41
CA THR A 19 1.06 -0.26 -6.71
C THR A 19 0.89 -1.61 -6.01
N GLY A 20 1.47 -2.69 -6.57
CA GLY A 20 1.39 -4.03 -5.97
C GLY A 20 -0.01 -4.65 -5.98
N ALA A 21 -0.82 -4.35 -6.99
CA ALA A 21 -2.23 -4.77 -7.07
C ALA A 21 -2.48 -6.02 -7.94
N GLY A 22 -1.46 -6.85 -8.23
CA GLY A 22 -1.61 -8.02 -9.10
C GLY A 22 -2.35 -9.20 -8.48
N SER A 23 -2.37 -9.33 -7.15
CA SER A 23 -3.08 -10.41 -6.46
C SER A 23 -4.56 -10.07 -6.29
N ARG A 24 -5.44 -11.00 -6.65
CA ARG A 24 -6.90 -10.83 -6.53
C ARG A 24 -7.38 -10.58 -5.10
N THR A 25 -6.72 -11.22 -4.12
CA THR A 25 -7.07 -11.17 -2.69
C THR A 25 -6.06 -10.35 -1.88
N GLY A 26 -5.15 -9.61 -2.58
CA GLY A 26 -4.16 -8.77 -1.92
C GLY A 26 -4.70 -7.40 -1.52
N ILE A 27 -4.01 -6.76 -0.57
CA ILE A 27 -4.36 -5.43 -0.06
C ILE A 27 -4.45 -4.40 -1.20
N GLY A 28 -3.50 -4.42 -2.15
CA GLY A 28 -3.50 -3.47 -3.27
C GLY A 28 -4.77 -3.56 -4.13
N MET A 29 -5.26 -4.78 -4.43
CA MET A 29 -6.48 -4.94 -5.20
C MET A 29 -7.74 -4.58 -4.38
N ALA A 30 -7.76 -4.86 -3.09
CA ALA A 30 -8.83 -4.41 -2.20
C ALA A 30 -8.90 -2.87 -2.15
N CYS A 31 -7.74 -2.19 -2.06
CA CYS A 31 -7.68 -0.72 -2.17
C CYS A 31 -8.20 -0.24 -3.52
N ALA A 32 -7.77 -0.84 -4.63
CA ALA A 32 -8.20 -0.46 -5.97
C ALA A 32 -9.72 -0.56 -6.15
N ARG A 33 -10.33 -1.68 -5.71
CA ARG A 33 -11.80 -1.86 -5.74
C ARG A 33 -12.53 -0.81 -4.92
N LEU A 34 -12.06 -0.53 -3.71
CA LEU A 34 -12.74 0.38 -2.80
C LEU A 34 -12.62 1.84 -3.27
N LEU A 35 -11.46 2.27 -3.76
CA LEU A 35 -11.27 3.59 -4.36
C LEU A 35 -12.14 3.76 -5.61
N ALA A 36 -12.20 2.74 -6.48
CA ALA A 36 -13.05 2.73 -7.66
C ALA A 36 -14.55 2.79 -7.29
N ALA A 37 -14.99 2.03 -6.30
CA ALA A 37 -16.37 2.08 -5.80
C ALA A 37 -16.75 3.45 -5.22
N CYS A 38 -15.76 4.22 -4.75
CA CYS A 38 -15.92 5.61 -4.32
C CYS A 38 -15.77 6.63 -5.46
N GLY A 39 -15.75 6.21 -6.73
CA GLY A 39 -15.80 7.08 -7.91
C GLY A 39 -14.45 7.40 -8.54
N ALA A 40 -13.34 6.90 -8.02
CA ALA A 40 -12.03 7.14 -8.63
C ALA A 40 -11.85 6.37 -9.95
N ARG A 41 -11.12 6.96 -10.91
CA ARG A 41 -10.43 6.21 -11.96
C ARG A 41 -9.21 5.55 -11.34
N VAL A 42 -8.94 4.28 -11.64
CA VAL A 42 -7.88 3.55 -10.94
C VAL A 42 -6.87 2.95 -11.91
N VAL A 43 -5.60 3.27 -11.70
CA VAL A 43 -4.49 2.55 -12.32
C VAL A 43 -3.93 1.56 -11.32
N VAL A 44 -3.79 0.31 -11.74
CA VAL A 44 -3.18 -0.76 -10.96
C VAL A 44 -1.85 -1.18 -11.57
N ALA A 45 -0.84 -1.37 -10.72
CA ALA A 45 0.49 -1.80 -11.16
C ALA A 45 0.91 -3.11 -10.48
N ALA A 46 1.58 -3.96 -11.25
CA ALA A 46 2.18 -5.20 -10.75
C ALA A 46 3.40 -5.57 -11.61
N THR A 47 4.16 -6.56 -11.18
CA THR A 47 5.33 -7.09 -11.93
C THR A 47 4.97 -8.18 -12.94
N THR A 48 3.71 -8.54 -13.09
CA THR A 48 3.24 -9.61 -13.99
C THR A 48 1.94 -9.26 -14.68
N ASP A 49 1.65 -9.94 -15.79
CA ASP A 49 0.44 -9.76 -16.62
C ASP A 49 -0.88 -10.01 -15.87
N ARG A 50 -0.84 -10.63 -14.68
CA ARG A 50 -2.03 -10.75 -13.80
C ARG A 50 -2.71 -9.40 -13.49
N VAL A 51 -1.99 -8.29 -13.68
CA VAL A 51 -2.57 -6.94 -13.55
C VAL A 51 -3.72 -6.72 -14.52
N TYR A 52 -3.66 -7.27 -15.72
CA TYR A 52 -4.70 -7.11 -16.75
C TYR A 52 -5.99 -7.82 -16.38
N ASP A 53 -5.93 -8.99 -15.67
CA ASP A 53 -7.12 -9.61 -15.10
C ASP A 53 -7.77 -8.70 -14.05
N ARG A 54 -6.97 -7.96 -13.30
CA ARG A 54 -7.48 -7.00 -12.27
C ARG A 54 -8.17 -5.81 -12.93
N VAL A 55 -7.64 -5.31 -14.05
CA VAL A 55 -8.30 -4.31 -14.88
C VAL A 55 -9.64 -4.83 -15.41
N ALA A 56 -9.65 -6.06 -15.94
CA ALA A 56 -10.88 -6.67 -16.43
C ALA A 56 -11.96 -6.79 -15.33
N GLU A 57 -11.59 -7.15 -14.09
CA GLU A 57 -12.51 -7.17 -12.94
C GLU A 57 -13.08 -5.78 -12.63
N LEU A 58 -12.24 -4.73 -12.62
CA LEU A 58 -12.69 -3.37 -12.33
C LEU A 58 -13.61 -2.83 -13.43
N THR A 59 -13.25 -3.04 -14.70
CA THR A 59 -14.06 -2.58 -15.84
C THR A 59 -15.37 -3.35 -15.96
N ALA A 60 -15.39 -4.65 -15.68
CA ALA A 60 -16.62 -5.44 -15.63
C ALA A 60 -17.58 -4.96 -14.52
N ALA A 61 -17.04 -4.40 -13.43
CA ALA A 61 -17.82 -3.75 -12.38
C ALA A 61 -18.25 -2.30 -12.72
N GLY A 62 -17.92 -1.80 -13.92
CA GLY A 62 -18.30 -0.47 -14.40
C GLY A 62 -17.32 0.65 -13.99
N HIS A 63 -16.14 0.32 -13.51
CA HIS A 63 -15.16 1.31 -13.06
C HIS A 63 -14.07 1.56 -14.11
N PRO A 64 -13.76 2.83 -14.46
CA PRO A 64 -12.64 3.14 -15.33
C PRO A 64 -11.31 2.68 -14.71
N ALA A 65 -10.60 1.80 -15.39
CA ALA A 65 -9.34 1.26 -14.89
C ALA A 65 -8.32 1.04 -16.01
N ALA A 66 -7.02 1.15 -15.67
CA ALA A 66 -5.90 0.76 -16.52
C ALA A 66 -4.89 -0.04 -15.70
N GLY A 67 -4.02 -0.78 -16.38
CA GLY A 67 -3.02 -1.64 -15.74
C GLY A 67 -1.66 -1.50 -16.38
N VAL A 68 -0.61 -1.57 -15.55
CA VAL A 68 0.79 -1.51 -16.00
C VAL A 68 1.58 -2.65 -15.38
N VAL A 69 2.30 -3.37 -16.24
CA VAL A 69 3.36 -4.28 -15.78
C VAL A 69 4.65 -3.47 -15.69
N ALA A 70 5.18 -3.30 -14.48
CA ALA A 70 6.38 -2.50 -14.25
C ALA A 70 7.21 -3.03 -13.08
N ASP A 71 8.53 -2.91 -13.19
CA ASP A 71 9.47 -3.04 -12.07
C ASP A 71 9.68 -1.67 -11.42
N LEU A 72 9.05 -1.47 -10.27
CA LEU A 72 9.12 -0.22 -9.53
C LEU A 72 10.42 -0.01 -8.76
N THR A 73 11.34 -0.98 -8.80
CA THR A 73 12.71 -0.78 -8.30
C THR A 73 13.57 0.06 -9.24
N THR A 74 13.02 0.43 -10.41
CA THR A 74 13.66 1.26 -11.42
C THR A 74 12.93 2.60 -11.62
N PRO A 75 13.63 3.70 -11.93
CA PRO A 75 13.00 4.97 -12.28
C PRO A 75 12.04 4.85 -13.48
N GLU A 76 12.41 4.09 -14.50
CA GLU A 76 11.63 3.89 -15.72
C GLU A 76 10.29 3.21 -15.43
N GLY A 77 10.30 2.22 -14.53
CA GLY A 77 9.07 1.55 -14.07
C GLY A 77 8.16 2.49 -13.28
N ALA A 78 8.75 3.34 -12.43
CA ALA A 78 8.00 4.36 -11.70
C ALA A 78 7.39 5.41 -12.64
N ASP A 79 8.13 5.87 -13.64
CA ASP A 79 7.65 6.83 -14.65
C ASP A 79 6.51 6.22 -15.49
N ALA A 80 6.62 4.94 -15.88
CA ALA A 80 5.61 4.26 -16.68
C ALA A 80 4.25 4.16 -15.98
N VAL A 81 4.22 3.86 -14.68
CA VAL A 81 2.94 3.75 -13.94
C VAL A 81 2.31 5.13 -13.71
N VAL A 82 3.11 6.17 -13.55
CA VAL A 82 2.62 7.55 -13.45
C VAL A 82 2.07 8.03 -14.79
N ALA A 83 2.76 7.77 -15.91
CA ALA A 83 2.29 8.09 -17.25
C ALA A 83 0.91 7.47 -17.52
N ALA A 84 0.71 6.20 -17.19
CA ALA A 84 -0.59 5.55 -17.34
C ALA A 84 -1.70 6.19 -16.50
N ALA A 85 -1.38 6.75 -15.31
CA ALA A 85 -2.36 7.47 -14.50
C ALA A 85 -2.77 8.80 -15.14
N LEU A 86 -1.82 9.50 -15.77
CA LEU A 86 -2.08 10.75 -16.50
C LEU A 86 -2.93 10.48 -17.74
N ASP A 87 -2.64 9.42 -18.48
CA ASP A 87 -3.39 9.03 -19.68
C ASP A 87 -4.85 8.66 -19.35
N LEU A 88 -5.07 7.99 -18.22
CA LEU A 88 -6.41 7.59 -17.79
C LEU A 88 -7.25 8.78 -17.28
N GLY A 89 -6.61 9.76 -16.60
CA GLY A 89 -7.34 10.72 -15.77
C GLY A 89 -7.05 12.20 -15.98
N ASN A 90 -6.14 12.58 -16.86
CA ASN A 90 -5.64 13.96 -17.00
C ASN A 90 -4.99 14.53 -15.72
N GLY A 91 -4.53 13.68 -14.80
CA GLY A 91 -3.90 14.07 -13.54
C GLY A 91 -3.77 12.91 -12.59
N LEU A 92 -3.17 13.15 -11.44
CA LEU A 92 -3.01 12.16 -10.37
C LEU A 92 -3.33 12.79 -9.03
N ASP A 93 -4.29 12.23 -8.31
CA ASP A 93 -4.80 12.74 -7.04
C ASP A 93 -4.43 11.85 -5.86
N VAL A 94 -4.40 10.54 -6.06
CA VAL A 94 -4.16 9.56 -5.00
C VAL A 94 -3.06 8.59 -5.43
N LEU A 95 -2.06 8.42 -4.57
CA LEU A 95 -1.03 7.40 -4.71
C LEU A 95 -1.07 6.44 -3.51
N VAL A 96 -1.31 5.15 -3.77
CA VAL A 96 -1.20 4.10 -2.77
C VAL A 96 0.06 3.27 -3.05
N ASN A 97 1.10 3.49 -2.27
CA ASN A 97 2.33 2.73 -2.30
C ASN A 97 2.14 1.43 -1.50
N ASN A 98 1.69 0.38 -2.19
CA ASN A 98 1.45 -0.92 -1.58
C ASN A 98 2.43 -1.99 -2.10
N ALA A 99 3.18 -1.74 -3.15
CA ALA A 99 4.21 -2.66 -3.64
C ALA A 99 5.23 -2.97 -2.53
N GLY A 100 5.52 -4.25 -2.35
CA GLY A 100 6.43 -4.76 -1.35
C GLY A 100 5.97 -6.11 -0.79
N MET A 101 6.89 -6.93 -0.31
CA MET A 101 6.62 -8.23 0.29
C MET A 101 7.82 -8.77 1.07
N VAL A 102 7.55 -9.64 2.03
CA VAL A 102 8.57 -10.37 2.81
C VAL A 102 9.26 -11.43 1.96
N ALA A 103 8.48 -12.25 1.26
CA ALA A 103 9.01 -13.35 0.45
C ALA A 103 8.82 -13.09 -1.05
N THR A 104 9.68 -13.69 -1.88
CA THR A 104 9.45 -13.78 -3.31
C THR A 104 8.33 -14.79 -3.59
N ALA A 105 7.47 -14.52 -4.60
CA ALA A 105 6.53 -15.51 -5.10
C ALA A 105 7.27 -16.78 -5.53
N ALA A 106 6.67 -17.93 -5.21
CA ALA A 106 7.01 -19.30 -5.63
C ALA A 106 8.43 -19.49 -6.21
N GLY A 107 9.37 -19.90 -5.39
CA GLY A 107 10.69 -20.36 -5.84
C GLY A 107 11.81 -19.30 -5.86
N GLY A 108 11.54 -18.07 -5.42
CA GLY A 108 12.59 -17.06 -5.25
C GLY A 108 13.31 -17.19 -3.89
N ASP A 109 14.54 -16.71 -3.82
CA ASP A 109 15.32 -16.67 -2.58
C ASP A 109 14.59 -15.88 -1.49
N HIS A 110 14.52 -16.43 -0.29
CA HIS A 110 14.09 -15.69 0.88
C HIS A 110 15.07 -14.55 1.13
N LEU A 111 14.57 -13.31 1.08
CA LEU A 111 15.38 -12.12 1.36
C LEU A 111 15.57 -11.90 2.86
N GLU A 112 14.79 -12.60 3.68
CA GLU A 112 14.75 -12.42 5.11
C GLU A 112 15.70 -13.37 5.84
N GLY A 113 16.18 -12.92 6.99
CA GLY A 113 17.10 -13.63 7.86
C GLY A 113 17.40 -12.80 9.12
N ASP A 114 18.11 -13.41 10.08
CA ASP A 114 18.76 -12.63 11.13
C ASP A 114 19.92 -11.81 10.55
N LEU A 115 20.57 -11.00 11.38
CA LEU A 115 21.60 -10.08 10.88
C LEU A 115 22.80 -10.80 10.21
N LEU A 116 23.18 -11.97 10.70
CA LEU A 116 24.29 -12.74 10.11
C LEU A 116 23.86 -13.52 8.86
N GLY A 117 22.62 -13.92 8.79
CA GLY A 117 22.03 -14.59 7.63
C GLY A 117 21.59 -13.63 6.51
N THR A 118 21.49 -12.34 6.79
CA THR A 118 21.15 -11.31 5.81
C THR A 118 22.43 -10.77 5.15
N THR A 119 22.75 -11.27 3.96
CA THR A 119 23.90 -10.76 3.20
C THR A 119 23.68 -9.33 2.71
N PRO A 120 24.75 -8.57 2.37
CA PRO A 120 24.61 -7.21 1.82
C PRO A 120 23.70 -7.16 0.57
N GLU A 121 23.72 -8.19 -0.26
CA GLU A 121 22.91 -8.27 -1.47
C GLU A 121 21.43 -8.47 -1.11
N ARG A 122 21.12 -9.38 -0.16
CA ARG A 122 19.76 -9.57 0.37
C ARG A 122 19.22 -8.33 1.04
N TRP A 123 20.04 -7.66 1.84
CA TRP A 123 19.72 -6.38 2.44
C TRP A 123 19.30 -5.36 1.37
N THR A 124 20.16 -5.14 0.37
CA THR A 124 19.92 -4.18 -0.71
C THR A 124 18.64 -4.54 -1.49
N ALA A 125 18.44 -5.82 -1.82
CA ALA A 125 17.25 -6.27 -2.53
C ALA A 125 15.97 -6.09 -1.72
N SER A 126 16.01 -6.31 -0.40
CA SER A 126 14.86 -6.08 0.49
C SER A 126 14.51 -4.58 0.58
N LEU A 127 15.50 -3.70 0.74
CA LEU A 127 15.30 -2.25 0.72
C LEU A 127 14.75 -1.79 -0.63
N ALA A 128 15.34 -2.21 -1.73
CA ALA A 128 14.87 -1.86 -3.08
C ALA A 128 13.40 -2.20 -3.26
N ARG A 129 12.99 -3.41 -2.87
CA ARG A 129 11.62 -3.89 -3.02
C ARG A 129 10.61 -3.24 -2.09
N ASN A 130 10.98 -2.93 -0.85
CA ASN A 130 10.05 -2.52 0.21
C ASN A 130 10.11 -1.02 0.57
N LEU A 131 11.16 -0.31 0.14
CA LEU A 131 11.34 1.13 0.41
C LEU A 131 11.55 1.92 -0.89
N ASP A 132 12.51 1.51 -1.76
CA ASP A 132 12.86 2.30 -2.93
C ASP A 132 11.73 2.33 -3.95
N THR A 133 10.93 1.26 -4.09
CA THR A 133 9.71 1.27 -4.92
C THR A 133 8.77 2.41 -4.56
N ALA A 134 8.54 2.64 -3.26
CA ALA A 134 7.68 3.72 -2.79
C ALA A 134 8.34 5.10 -2.98
N TYR A 135 9.64 5.21 -2.74
CA TYR A 135 10.40 6.44 -2.98
C TYR A 135 10.36 6.82 -4.47
N LEU A 136 10.72 5.91 -5.37
CA LEU A 136 10.77 6.18 -6.81
C LEU A 136 9.40 6.54 -7.37
N THR A 137 8.36 5.76 -7.03
CA THR A 137 7.00 6.03 -7.48
C THR A 137 6.48 7.36 -6.94
N THR A 138 6.73 7.67 -5.66
CA THR A 138 6.31 8.96 -5.08
C THR A 138 7.04 10.11 -5.74
N ARG A 139 8.36 9.99 -5.97
CA ARG A 139 9.17 11.01 -6.65
C ARG A 139 8.65 11.32 -8.05
N ALA A 140 8.32 10.30 -8.84
CA ALA A 140 7.75 10.45 -10.18
C ALA A 140 6.35 11.08 -10.14
N ALA A 141 5.51 10.69 -9.16
CA ALA A 141 4.13 11.17 -9.01
C ALA A 141 4.03 12.60 -8.44
N LEU A 142 5.04 13.06 -7.69
CA LEU A 142 4.97 14.26 -6.86
C LEU A 142 4.58 15.55 -7.61
N PRO A 143 5.11 15.85 -8.82
CA PRO A 143 4.71 17.03 -9.57
C PRO A 143 3.20 17.07 -9.86
N TYR A 144 2.61 15.94 -10.17
CA TYR A 144 1.19 15.81 -10.53
C TYR A 144 0.28 15.83 -9.30
N LEU A 145 0.71 15.20 -8.20
CA LEU A 145 0.02 15.28 -6.91
C LEU A 145 -0.02 16.72 -6.39
N ARG A 146 1.07 17.50 -6.58
CA ARG A 146 1.09 18.94 -6.26
C ARG A 146 0.14 19.72 -7.14
N ALA A 147 0.12 19.45 -8.44
CA ALA A 147 -0.76 20.13 -9.40
C ALA A 147 -2.25 19.89 -9.12
N SER A 148 -2.60 18.75 -8.52
CA SER A 148 -3.96 18.43 -8.05
C SER A 148 -4.47 19.41 -6.98
N GLY A 149 -3.60 19.97 -6.15
CA GLY A 149 -3.96 20.85 -5.02
C GLY A 149 -4.62 20.15 -3.83
N HIS A 150 -4.85 18.84 -3.94
CA HIS A 150 -5.44 17.99 -2.90
C HIS A 150 -4.91 16.55 -2.95
N GLY A 151 -3.63 16.41 -3.32
CA GLY A 151 -2.96 15.13 -3.46
C GLY A 151 -2.94 14.32 -2.15
N ARG A 152 -3.06 13.00 -2.28
CA ARG A 152 -3.05 12.03 -1.17
C ARG A 152 -2.03 10.94 -1.45
N VAL A 153 -1.10 10.75 -0.52
CA VAL A 153 -0.16 9.63 -0.57
C VAL A 153 -0.41 8.74 0.64
N VAL A 154 -0.65 7.47 0.40
CA VAL A 154 -0.80 6.46 1.45
C VAL A 154 0.25 5.37 1.26
N MET A 155 1.14 5.23 2.25
CA MET A 155 2.13 4.17 2.29
C MET A 155 1.55 2.94 2.99
N VAL A 156 1.66 1.75 2.40
CA VAL A 156 1.35 0.50 3.08
C VAL A 156 2.66 -0.04 3.67
N THR A 157 2.87 0.27 4.94
CA THR A 157 4.01 -0.22 5.72
C THR A 157 3.70 -1.61 6.33
N SER A 158 4.04 -1.87 7.56
CA SER A 158 3.71 -3.07 8.34
C SER A 158 3.80 -2.73 9.83
N VAL A 159 3.12 -3.49 10.69
CA VAL A 159 3.40 -3.46 12.13
C VAL A 159 4.87 -3.80 12.40
N THR A 160 5.45 -4.74 11.64
CA THR A 160 6.91 -4.98 11.61
C THR A 160 7.61 -3.75 11.06
N GLY A 161 8.42 -3.13 11.89
CA GLY A 161 9.14 -1.88 11.60
C GLY A 161 8.40 -0.62 12.02
N ALA A 162 7.07 -0.53 11.96
CA ALA A 162 6.32 0.65 12.41
C ALA A 162 6.06 0.66 13.93
N ALA A 163 5.74 -0.50 14.51
CA ALA A 163 5.34 -0.65 15.92
C ALA A 163 5.98 -1.86 16.61
N MET A 164 6.35 -2.88 15.84
CA MET A 164 6.85 -4.16 16.34
C MET A 164 8.07 -4.60 15.53
N ALA A 165 8.63 -5.76 15.90
CA ALA A 165 9.63 -6.47 15.13
C ALA A 165 9.35 -7.96 15.16
N MET A 166 9.80 -8.68 14.12
CA MET A 166 9.70 -10.13 14.01
C MET A 166 11.11 -10.71 13.86
N ARG A 167 11.31 -11.92 14.42
CA ARG A 167 12.59 -12.61 14.30
C ARG A 167 12.85 -12.98 12.85
N GLY A 168 14.08 -12.78 12.39
CA GLY A 168 14.48 -13.13 11.04
C GLY A 168 13.99 -12.17 9.95
N GLU A 169 13.53 -10.96 10.30
CA GLU A 169 13.01 -9.96 9.34
C GLU A 169 13.80 -8.63 9.42
N VAL A 170 15.11 -8.70 9.60
CA VAL A 170 15.94 -7.50 9.86
C VAL A 170 15.85 -6.48 8.73
N ALA A 171 16.00 -6.92 7.47
CA ALA A 171 15.98 -6.03 6.32
C ALA A 171 14.56 -5.50 6.04
N TYR A 172 13.55 -6.35 6.12
CA TYR A 172 12.14 -5.97 5.97
C TYR A 172 11.71 -4.95 7.03
N ALA A 173 12.04 -5.21 8.30
CA ALA A 173 11.73 -4.30 9.40
C ALA A 173 12.37 -2.92 9.17
N ALA A 174 13.63 -2.88 8.75
CA ALA A 174 14.32 -1.64 8.43
C ALA A 174 13.65 -0.88 7.27
N ALA A 175 13.29 -1.59 6.18
CA ALA A 175 12.62 -1.00 5.03
C ALA A 175 11.24 -0.42 5.42
N LYS A 176 10.45 -1.17 6.18
CA LYS A 176 9.10 -0.74 6.61
C LYS A 176 9.14 0.37 7.65
N ALA A 177 10.16 0.41 8.52
CA ALA A 177 10.44 1.57 9.38
C ALA A 177 10.88 2.79 8.56
N GLY A 178 11.65 2.59 7.48
CA GLY A 178 12.03 3.63 6.53
C GLY A 178 10.84 4.32 5.88
N LEU A 179 9.78 3.56 5.53
CA LEU A 179 8.52 4.14 5.02
C LEU A 179 7.84 5.07 6.04
N VAL A 180 7.94 4.78 7.33
CA VAL A 180 7.40 5.68 8.38
C VAL A 180 8.18 6.99 8.42
N GLY A 181 9.51 6.92 8.32
CA GLY A 181 10.36 8.10 8.21
C GLY A 181 10.04 8.93 6.97
N LEU A 182 9.95 8.27 5.81
CA LEU A 182 9.59 8.90 4.53
C LEU A 182 8.19 9.55 4.58
N THR A 183 7.20 8.89 5.19
CA THR A 183 5.86 9.43 5.39
C THR A 183 5.89 10.75 6.15
N ARG A 184 6.63 10.81 7.26
CA ARG A 184 6.72 12.01 8.10
C ARG A 184 7.47 13.15 7.40
N ALA A 185 8.58 12.86 6.75
CA ALA A 185 9.35 13.85 6.01
C ALA A 185 8.51 14.49 4.89
N LEU A 186 7.90 13.66 4.04
CA LEU A 186 7.03 14.15 2.97
C LEU A 186 5.80 14.88 3.49
N ALA A 187 5.21 14.46 4.61
CA ALA A 187 4.07 15.15 5.21
C ALA A 187 4.41 16.60 5.57
N VAL A 188 5.61 16.86 6.07
CA VAL A 188 6.07 18.22 6.40
C VAL A 188 6.39 19.02 5.15
N ASP A 189 7.16 18.43 4.22
CA ASP A 189 7.62 19.13 3.02
C ASP A 189 6.48 19.50 2.08
N GLU A 190 5.45 18.63 1.97
CA GLU A 190 4.40 18.73 0.96
C GLU A 190 3.10 19.36 1.46
N ALA A 191 2.93 19.57 2.76
CA ALA A 191 1.72 20.16 3.35
C ALA A 191 1.35 21.53 2.73
N ARG A 192 2.36 22.37 2.43
CA ARG A 192 2.16 23.68 1.78
C ARG A 192 1.56 23.59 0.37
N HIS A 193 1.59 22.42 -0.26
CA HIS A 193 1.01 22.16 -1.58
C HIS A 193 -0.37 21.49 -1.49
N GLY A 194 -0.98 21.42 -0.28
CA GLY A 194 -2.28 20.77 -0.07
C GLY A 194 -2.23 19.23 -0.06
N LEU A 195 -1.03 18.63 -0.06
CA LEU A 195 -0.87 17.20 0.03
C LEU A 195 -0.94 16.71 1.48
N THR A 196 -1.52 15.52 1.65
CA THR A 196 -1.32 14.74 2.86
C THR A 196 -0.56 13.44 2.55
N VAL A 197 0.34 13.06 3.43
CA VAL A 197 1.12 11.82 3.32
C VAL A 197 0.96 11.06 4.61
N ASN A 198 0.37 9.86 4.54
CA ASN A 198 0.11 9.01 5.69
C ASN A 198 0.52 7.57 5.40
N ALA A 199 0.52 6.74 6.43
CA ALA A 199 0.81 5.32 6.31
C ALA A 199 -0.28 4.48 6.99
N VAL A 200 -0.48 3.26 6.47
CA VAL A 200 -1.22 2.19 7.13
C VAL A 200 -0.22 1.09 7.45
N ALA A 201 -0.28 0.56 8.67
CA ALA A 201 0.57 -0.53 9.16
C ALA A 201 -0.29 -1.78 9.41
N PRO A 202 -0.45 -2.68 8.42
CA PRO A 202 -1.18 -3.93 8.61
C PRO A 202 -0.44 -4.89 9.55
N GLY A 203 -1.20 -5.66 10.33
CA GLY A 203 -0.72 -6.85 11.03
C GLY A 203 -0.88 -8.11 10.18
N TRP A 204 -1.37 -9.19 10.80
CA TRP A 204 -1.68 -10.46 10.12
C TRP A 204 -2.94 -10.32 9.27
N ILE A 205 -2.79 -10.36 7.94
CA ILE A 205 -3.88 -10.16 6.99
C ILE A 205 -4.08 -11.41 6.15
N SER A 206 -5.32 -11.88 6.07
CA SER A 206 -5.72 -13.04 5.25
C SER A 206 -5.72 -12.66 3.77
N THR A 207 -4.57 -12.83 3.13
CA THR A 207 -4.36 -12.67 1.69
C THR A 207 -4.05 -14.00 1.05
N GLY A 208 -4.04 -14.08 -0.28
CA GLY A 208 -3.67 -15.30 -1.01
C GLY A 208 -2.21 -15.76 -0.80
N SER A 209 -1.37 -14.93 -0.18
CA SER A 209 0.01 -15.26 0.17
C SER A 209 0.19 -15.62 1.65
N GLN A 210 -0.86 -15.53 2.48
CA GLN A 210 -0.77 -15.87 3.90
C GLN A 210 -0.43 -17.34 4.10
N THR A 211 0.60 -17.63 4.87
CA THR A 211 1.00 -18.98 5.27
C THR A 211 0.15 -19.49 6.43
N ALA A 212 0.15 -20.82 6.64
CA ALA A 212 -0.52 -21.43 7.79
C ALA A 212 0.08 -20.99 9.14
N ALA A 213 1.35 -20.63 9.18
CA ALA A 213 2.01 -20.08 10.37
C ALA A 213 1.47 -18.68 10.67
N GLU A 214 1.42 -17.80 9.69
CA GLU A 214 0.86 -16.45 9.83
C GLU A 214 -0.62 -16.47 10.21
N ALA A 215 -1.40 -17.42 9.68
CA ALA A 215 -2.80 -17.58 10.06
C ALA A 215 -2.96 -17.93 11.55
N ARG A 216 -2.06 -18.79 12.10
CA ARG A 216 -2.03 -19.10 13.55
C ARG A 216 -1.68 -17.87 14.38
N GLU A 217 -0.72 -17.04 13.93
CA GLU A 217 -0.40 -15.77 14.59
C GLU A 217 -1.61 -14.81 14.58
N GLY A 218 -2.40 -14.82 13.49
CA GLY A 218 -3.66 -14.07 13.42
C GLY A 218 -4.64 -14.48 14.51
N LEU A 219 -4.74 -15.78 14.84
CA LEU A 219 -5.59 -16.28 15.93
C LEU A 219 -5.10 -15.85 17.31
N ALA A 220 -3.81 -15.54 17.46
CA ALA A 220 -3.22 -15.06 18.71
C ALA A 220 -3.40 -13.56 18.94
N THR A 221 -3.99 -12.82 17.98
CA THR A 221 -4.34 -11.40 18.19
C THR A 221 -5.51 -11.23 19.15
N PRO A 222 -5.70 -10.07 19.81
CA PRO A 222 -6.86 -9.82 20.66
C PRO A 222 -8.21 -10.04 19.95
N VAL A 223 -8.30 -9.72 18.66
CA VAL A 223 -9.50 -9.96 17.84
C VAL A 223 -9.67 -11.43 17.43
N ARG A 224 -8.66 -12.26 17.66
CA ARG A 224 -8.66 -13.72 17.44
C ARG A 224 -8.91 -14.15 15.99
N ARG A 225 -8.46 -13.37 15.05
CA ARG A 225 -8.42 -13.69 13.63
C ARG A 225 -7.43 -12.80 12.90
N SER A 226 -6.99 -13.23 11.73
CA SER A 226 -6.36 -12.33 10.78
C SER A 226 -7.38 -11.28 10.30
N GLY A 227 -6.91 -10.06 10.03
CA GLY A 227 -7.69 -9.05 9.33
C GLY A 227 -7.90 -9.44 7.87
N THR A 228 -8.81 -8.78 7.18
CA THR A 228 -8.99 -8.92 5.74
C THR A 228 -8.30 -7.81 4.97
N ALA A 229 -8.03 -8.03 3.68
CA ALA A 229 -7.51 -6.99 2.79
C ALA A 229 -8.44 -5.78 2.71
N GLU A 230 -9.76 -6.00 2.80
CA GLU A 230 -10.78 -4.97 2.78
C GLU A 230 -10.76 -4.10 4.05
N GLU A 231 -10.45 -4.67 5.20
CA GLU A 231 -10.30 -3.90 6.46
C GLU A 231 -9.10 -2.94 6.39
N VAL A 232 -8.00 -3.38 5.76
CA VAL A 232 -6.86 -2.49 5.48
C VAL A 232 -7.23 -1.43 4.45
N ALA A 233 -7.93 -1.82 3.37
CA ALA A 233 -8.37 -0.91 2.31
C ALA A 233 -9.31 0.19 2.84
N ALA A 234 -10.13 -0.10 3.86
CA ALA A 234 -10.99 0.91 4.48
C ALA A 234 -10.18 2.03 5.18
N ALA A 235 -9.08 1.69 5.85
CA ALA A 235 -8.18 2.68 6.42
C ALA A 235 -7.45 3.49 5.32
N VAL A 236 -7.02 2.81 4.24
CA VAL A 236 -6.42 3.48 3.07
C VAL A 236 -7.41 4.44 2.43
N LEU A 237 -8.67 4.03 2.20
CA LEU A 237 -9.71 4.90 1.65
C LEU A 237 -9.91 6.16 2.50
N PHE A 238 -10.03 6.00 3.83
CA PHE A 238 -10.16 7.15 4.72
C PHE A 238 -9.02 8.14 4.51
N LEU A 239 -7.76 7.68 4.55
CA LEU A 239 -6.59 8.54 4.38
C LEU A 239 -6.46 9.14 2.97
N ALA A 240 -7.00 8.47 1.94
CA ALA A 240 -7.03 8.94 0.55
C ALA A 240 -8.19 9.91 0.27
N SER A 241 -9.14 10.03 1.18
CA SER A 241 -10.41 10.75 0.97
C SER A 241 -10.32 12.24 1.36
N PRO A 242 -11.30 13.06 0.92
CA PRO A 242 -11.45 14.44 1.39
C PRO A 242 -11.62 14.54 2.90
N GLY A 243 -12.22 13.52 3.56
CA GLY A 243 -12.43 13.48 5.00
C GLY A 243 -11.15 13.49 5.82
N ALA A 244 -10.00 13.10 5.24
CA ALA A 244 -8.70 13.11 5.89
C ALA A 244 -7.84 14.35 5.54
N ALA A 245 -8.44 15.45 5.04
CA ALA A 245 -7.70 16.61 4.55
C ALA A 245 -6.81 17.31 5.61
N TYR A 246 -7.06 17.08 6.89
CA TYR A 246 -6.26 17.60 8.00
C TYR A 246 -5.44 16.51 8.73
N VAL A 247 -5.36 15.31 8.15
CA VAL A 247 -4.58 14.17 8.69
C VAL A 247 -3.35 13.99 7.81
N THR A 248 -2.16 14.25 8.36
CA THR A 248 -0.89 14.06 7.64
C THR A 248 0.22 13.61 8.60
N GLY A 249 1.19 12.85 8.11
CA GLY A 249 2.32 12.32 8.89
C GLY A 249 1.95 11.17 9.83
N GLN A 250 0.74 10.62 9.75
CA GLN A 250 0.22 9.62 10.68
C GLN A 250 0.48 8.20 10.18
N VAL A 251 0.57 7.28 11.13
CA VAL A 251 0.61 5.83 10.89
C VAL A 251 -0.61 5.21 11.57
N VAL A 252 -1.51 4.66 10.77
CA VAL A 252 -2.70 3.95 11.27
C VAL A 252 -2.41 2.45 11.31
N VAL A 253 -2.37 1.88 12.51
CA VAL A 253 -2.17 0.45 12.73
C VAL A 253 -3.50 -0.28 12.51
N VAL A 254 -3.49 -1.36 11.69
CA VAL A 254 -4.63 -2.20 11.39
C VAL A 254 -4.24 -3.66 11.66
N ASP A 255 -4.30 -4.09 12.92
CA ASP A 255 -3.68 -5.34 13.37
C ASP A 255 -4.49 -6.14 14.40
N GLY A 256 -5.75 -5.75 14.66
CA GLY A 256 -6.60 -6.42 15.63
C GLY A 256 -6.11 -6.28 17.08
N GLY A 257 -5.34 -5.20 17.36
CA GLY A 257 -4.79 -4.92 18.67
C GLY A 257 -3.47 -5.63 19.00
N ASN A 258 -2.87 -6.34 18.03
CA ASN A 258 -1.66 -7.14 18.25
C ASN A 258 -0.47 -6.32 18.78
N ALA A 259 -0.29 -5.09 18.29
CA ALA A 259 0.83 -4.23 18.66
C ALA A 259 0.69 -3.57 20.05
N VAL A 260 -0.51 -3.55 20.63
CA VAL A 260 -0.79 -2.89 21.93
C VAL A 260 -1.15 -3.87 23.04
N ALA A 261 -1.26 -5.16 22.74
CA ALA A 261 -1.59 -6.18 23.72
C ALA A 261 -0.35 -6.53 24.58
N GLU A 262 -0.47 -6.42 25.89
CA GLU A 262 0.52 -6.91 26.84
C GLU A 262 0.47 -8.45 26.93
N GLU A 263 -0.73 -9.01 26.98
CA GLU A 263 -0.96 -10.46 27.04
C GLU A 263 -1.28 -11.02 25.64
N ARG A 264 -0.62 -12.12 25.29
CA ARG A 264 -0.96 -12.92 24.11
C ARG A 264 -1.61 -14.22 24.56
N VAL A 265 -2.73 -14.58 23.95
CA VAL A 265 -3.37 -15.87 24.20
C VAL A 265 -2.49 -16.95 23.59
N VAL A 266 -1.78 -17.67 24.46
CA VAL A 266 -1.10 -18.91 24.07
C VAL A 266 -2.17 -20.00 24.13
N GLY A 267 -2.65 -20.41 22.97
CA GLY A 267 -3.61 -21.52 22.84
C GLY A 267 -2.93 -22.88 22.96
#